data_4f78cbfa8843f5d87ac5d7ad18531801
#
_entry.id   4f78cbfa8843f5d87ac5d7ad18531801
#
_cell.length_a   1.000
_cell.length_b   1.000
_cell.length_c   1.000
_cell.angle_alpha   90.00
_cell.angle_beta   90.00
_cell.angle_gamma   90.00
#
_symmetry.space_group_name_H-M   'P 1'
#
loop_
_entity.id
_entity.type
_entity.pdbx_description
1 polymer ?
#
loop_
_entity_poly.entity_id
_entity_poly.type
_entity_poly.pdbx_seq_one_letter_code
_entity_poly.pdbx_strand_id
1 'polypeptide(L)'
;MEVDLINIVSFGGGTNSAAMLVGLHQHGIPVDLILFANTGAEQPHTYCFIETMNEWLAAHNMPSIITVENVDRFGNRLSLETECLRSQTLPSIAYGYKRCSQKHKIAPQGKFCNNYPPCRAVWASGERVTRFLGYDAGEIRRYNHSKTYDAKDKKYHNRYPLIEWGWSRTDCVRVLEAADLPPAGKSS
;
A
#
# COMPACT_ATOMS: atom_id res chain seq x y z
N MET A 1 18.36 18.53 15.72
CA MET A 1 18.04 18.47 14.28
C MET A 1 16.62 18.00 14.19
N GLU A 2 15.76 18.81 13.60
CA GLU A 2 14.38 18.42 13.30
C GLU A 2 14.44 17.30 12.27
N VAL A 3 13.82 16.16 12.58
CA VAL A 3 13.78 15.04 11.66
C VAL A 3 12.52 15.22 10.81
N ASP A 4 12.70 15.33 9.50
CA ASP A 4 11.56 15.40 8.58
C ASP A 4 10.70 14.13 8.71
N LEU A 5 9.43 14.32 9.03
CA LEU A 5 8.47 13.23 9.10
C LEU A 5 8.23 12.69 7.70
N ILE A 6 8.22 11.38 7.57
CA ILE A 6 8.07 10.70 6.28
C ILE A 6 6.66 10.15 6.11
N ASN A 7 6.11 10.39 4.95
CA ASN A 7 4.79 9.96 4.51
C ASN A 7 4.89 8.83 3.47
N ILE A 8 4.47 7.64 3.84
CA ILE A 8 4.51 6.45 2.98
C ILE A 8 3.11 6.04 2.56
N VAL A 9 2.94 5.70 1.31
CA VAL A 9 1.71 5.10 0.79
C VAL A 9 1.91 3.61 0.58
N SER A 10 1.07 2.78 1.21
CA SER A 10 0.92 1.37 0.84
C SER A 10 -0.06 1.26 -0.33
N PHE A 11 0.50 1.20 -1.54
CA PHE A 11 -0.27 1.12 -2.77
C PHE A 11 -0.65 -0.34 -3.06
N GLY A 12 -1.94 -0.60 -3.22
CA GLY A 12 -2.45 -1.95 -3.47
C GLY A 12 -2.68 -2.30 -4.94
N GLY A 13 -2.43 -1.37 -5.88
CA GLY A 13 -2.70 -1.57 -7.31
C GLY A 13 -4.18 -1.51 -7.69
N GLY A 14 -5.08 -1.18 -6.76
CA GLY A 14 -6.52 -1.11 -7.00
C GLY A 14 -7.09 0.30 -6.86
N THR A 15 -8.38 0.45 -7.19
CA THR A 15 -9.12 1.72 -7.24
C THR A 15 -8.95 2.57 -5.98
N ASN A 16 -9.11 1.99 -4.79
CA ASN A 16 -9.07 2.77 -3.54
C ASN A 16 -7.68 3.37 -3.31
N SER A 17 -6.62 2.59 -3.50
CA SER A 17 -5.25 3.10 -3.30
C SER A 17 -4.84 4.11 -4.36
N ALA A 18 -5.34 3.99 -5.59
CA ALA A 18 -5.12 4.98 -6.65
C ALA A 18 -5.88 6.27 -6.37
N ALA A 19 -7.18 6.19 -6.04
CA ALA A 19 -7.98 7.35 -5.66
C ALA A 19 -7.39 8.07 -4.43
N MET A 20 -6.84 7.32 -3.47
CA MET A 20 -6.15 7.90 -2.33
C MET A 20 -4.94 8.72 -2.77
N LEU A 21 -4.12 8.27 -3.72
CA LEU A 21 -2.98 9.03 -4.25
C LEU A 21 -3.44 10.33 -4.93
N VAL A 22 -4.49 10.26 -5.76
CA VAL A 22 -5.09 11.44 -6.38
C VAL A 22 -5.61 12.41 -5.30
N GLY A 23 -6.32 11.91 -4.29
CA GLY A 23 -6.82 12.73 -3.20
C GLY A 23 -5.69 13.36 -2.36
N LEU A 24 -4.62 12.64 -2.06
CA LEU A 24 -3.45 13.19 -1.35
C LEU A 24 -2.85 14.36 -2.12
N HIS A 25 -2.71 14.22 -3.45
CA HIS A 25 -2.25 15.31 -4.31
C HIS A 25 -3.22 16.50 -4.28
N GLN A 26 -4.52 16.28 -4.46
CA GLN A 26 -5.55 17.34 -4.44
C GLN A 26 -5.61 18.11 -3.12
N HIS A 27 -5.36 17.43 -2.01
CA HIS A 27 -5.31 18.04 -0.67
C HIS A 27 -3.94 18.63 -0.30
N GLY A 28 -2.95 18.59 -1.20
CA GLY A 28 -1.61 19.08 -0.94
C GLY A 28 -0.87 18.33 0.17
N ILE A 29 -1.22 17.07 0.42
CA ILE A 29 -0.57 16.22 1.42
C ILE A 29 0.68 15.59 0.79
N PRO A 30 1.88 15.89 1.31
CA PRO A 30 3.11 15.37 0.73
C PRO A 30 3.19 13.85 0.83
N VAL A 31 3.77 13.22 -0.18
CA VAL A 31 4.07 11.78 -0.22
C VAL A 31 5.54 11.62 -0.57
N ASP A 32 6.28 10.90 0.27
CA ASP A 32 7.72 10.71 0.10
C ASP A 32 8.06 9.34 -0.51
N LEU A 33 7.18 8.36 -0.31
CA LEU A 33 7.42 6.99 -0.75
C LEU A 33 6.11 6.27 -1.06
N ILE A 34 6.05 5.61 -2.22
CA ILE A 34 4.92 4.77 -2.62
C ILE A 34 5.42 3.34 -2.81
N LEU A 35 4.88 2.40 -2.03
CA LEU A 35 5.28 0.99 -2.08
C LEU A 35 4.16 0.11 -2.60
N PHE A 36 4.45 -0.66 -3.64
CA PHE A 36 3.60 -1.74 -4.15
C PHE A 36 4.25 -3.08 -3.86
N ALA A 37 3.56 -3.97 -3.16
CA ALA A 37 4.04 -5.32 -2.90
C ALA A 37 3.52 -6.27 -3.99
N ASN A 38 4.41 -6.68 -4.88
CA ASN A 38 4.10 -7.64 -5.93
C ASN A 38 4.07 -9.07 -5.36
N THR A 39 2.89 -9.67 -5.32
CA THR A 39 2.68 -11.03 -4.83
C THR A 39 3.08 -12.10 -5.84
N GLY A 40 3.24 -11.71 -7.12
CA GLY A 40 3.42 -12.64 -8.24
C GLY A 40 2.14 -13.34 -8.68
N ALA A 41 0.99 -12.91 -8.14
CA ALA A 41 -0.34 -13.43 -8.48
C ALA A 41 -1.34 -12.28 -8.74
N GLU A 42 -0.82 -11.11 -9.11
CA GLU A 42 -1.67 -9.99 -9.51
C GLU A 42 -2.20 -10.22 -10.94
N GLN A 43 -3.36 -9.65 -11.22
CA GLN A 43 -3.93 -9.70 -12.57
C GLN A 43 -3.06 -8.91 -13.57
N PRO A 44 -2.95 -9.32 -14.84
CA PRO A 44 -2.14 -8.61 -15.84
C PRO A 44 -2.45 -7.11 -15.95
N HIS A 45 -3.74 -6.75 -15.90
CA HIS A 45 -4.15 -5.34 -15.93
C HIS A 45 -3.63 -4.50 -14.76
N THR A 46 -3.30 -5.13 -13.61
CA THR A 46 -2.72 -4.42 -12.47
C THR A 46 -1.34 -3.86 -12.80
N TYR A 47 -0.53 -4.61 -13.55
CA TYR A 47 0.79 -4.15 -13.96
C TYR A 47 0.71 -2.98 -14.94
N CYS A 48 -0.16 -3.07 -15.97
CA CYS A 48 -0.41 -1.95 -16.89
C CYS A 48 -0.93 -0.72 -16.13
N PHE A 49 -1.82 -0.93 -15.16
CA PHE A 49 -2.35 0.17 -14.36
C PHE A 49 -1.27 0.85 -13.50
N ILE A 50 -0.28 0.11 -12.99
CA ILE A 50 0.86 0.68 -12.26
C ILE A 50 1.70 1.58 -13.17
N GLU A 51 1.90 1.18 -14.44
CA GLU A 51 2.60 2.01 -15.44
C GLU A 51 1.85 3.33 -15.67
N THR A 52 0.55 3.27 -15.94
CA THR A 52 -0.31 4.45 -16.09
C THR A 52 -0.29 5.35 -14.83
N MET A 53 -0.34 4.74 -13.65
CA MET A 53 -0.21 5.51 -12.39
C MET A 53 1.14 6.21 -12.27
N ASN A 54 2.23 5.57 -12.67
CA ASN A 54 3.55 6.20 -12.65
C ASN A 54 3.66 7.38 -13.60
N GLU A 55 3.02 7.31 -14.78
CA GLU A 55 2.93 8.44 -15.72
C GLU A 55 2.16 9.60 -15.08
N TRP A 56 1.01 9.30 -14.46
CA TRP A 56 0.21 10.29 -13.74
C TRP A 56 1.00 10.93 -12.59
N LEU A 57 1.66 10.13 -11.76
CA LEU A 57 2.47 10.60 -10.63
C LEU A 57 3.60 11.51 -11.10
N ALA A 58 4.30 11.15 -12.17
CA ALA A 58 5.37 11.96 -12.75
C ALA A 58 4.86 13.32 -13.25
N ALA A 59 3.69 13.35 -13.91
CA ALA A 59 3.06 14.58 -14.36
C ALA A 59 2.65 15.52 -13.21
N HIS A 60 2.48 14.98 -11.99
CA HIS A 60 2.08 15.73 -10.79
C HIS A 60 3.22 15.92 -9.78
N ASN A 61 4.47 15.69 -10.17
CA ASN A 61 5.67 15.80 -9.33
C ASN A 61 5.59 14.95 -8.04
N MET A 62 4.97 13.79 -8.13
CA MET A 62 4.90 12.80 -7.04
C MET A 62 5.93 11.69 -7.26
N PRO A 63 6.38 10.99 -6.19
CA PRO A 63 7.33 9.89 -6.33
C PRO A 63 6.73 8.71 -7.11
N SER A 64 7.59 8.02 -7.85
CA SER A 64 7.20 6.78 -8.56
C SER A 64 6.93 5.64 -7.59
N ILE A 65 6.10 4.69 -8.01
CA ILE A 65 5.79 3.47 -7.25
C ILE A 65 7.00 2.54 -7.25
N ILE A 66 7.49 2.23 -6.06
CA ILE A 66 8.55 1.23 -5.87
C ILE A 66 7.88 -0.13 -5.65
N THR A 67 8.21 -1.08 -6.53
CA THR A 67 7.75 -2.46 -6.39
C THR A 67 8.68 -3.23 -5.45
N VAL A 68 8.10 -3.85 -4.43
CA VAL A 68 8.79 -4.75 -3.50
C VAL A 68 8.23 -6.16 -3.59
N GLU A 69 9.06 -7.16 -3.33
CA GLU A 69 8.70 -8.56 -3.45
C GLU A 69 9.14 -9.37 -2.24
N ASN A 70 8.47 -10.48 -2.00
CA ASN A 70 8.96 -11.45 -1.02
C ASN A 70 10.12 -12.23 -1.64
N VAL A 71 11.25 -12.23 -0.95
CA VAL A 71 12.45 -12.96 -1.38
C VAL A 71 12.95 -13.85 -0.26
N ASP A 72 13.54 -14.99 -0.62
CA ASP A 72 14.19 -15.88 0.33
C ASP A 72 15.55 -15.32 0.80
N ARG A 73 16.24 -16.09 1.66
CA ARG A 73 17.57 -15.71 2.17
C ARG A 73 18.67 -15.62 1.10
N PHE A 74 18.42 -16.18 -0.08
CA PHE A 74 19.35 -16.18 -1.22
C PHE A 74 18.99 -15.10 -2.25
N GLY A 75 17.91 -14.33 -2.03
CA GLY A 75 17.43 -13.31 -2.96
C GLY A 75 16.48 -13.82 -4.04
N ASN A 76 16.12 -15.11 -4.03
CA ASN A 76 15.18 -15.65 -5.00
C ASN A 76 13.75 -15.18 -4.66
N ARG A 77 13.02 -14.81 -5.71
CA ARG A 77 11.62 -14.41 -5.58
C ARG A 77 10.75 -15.56 -5.07
N LEU A 78 9.95 -15.29 -4.05
CA LEU A 78 8.94 -16.19 -3.52
C LEU A 78 7.55 -15.65 -3.86
N SER A 79 7.02 -16.02 -5.02
CA SER A 79 5.65 -15.65 -5.40
C SER A 79 4.63 -16.45 -4.60
N LEU A 80 3.40 -15.90 -4.50
CA LEU A 80 2.28 -16.60 -3.90
C LEU A 80 1.97 -17.92 -4.64
N GLU A 81 2.06 -17.89 -5.98
CA GLU A 81 1.88 -19.07 -6.82
C GLU A 81 2.91 -20.16 -6.50
N THR A 82 4.21 -19.81 -6.46
CA THR A 82 5.28 -20.74 -6.11
C THR A 82 5.06 -21.35 -4.73
N GLU A 83 4.59 -20.56 -3.76
CA GLU A 83 4.28 -21.07 -2.43
C GLU A 83 3.11 -22.04 -2.44
N CYS A 84 2.03 -21.72 -3.15
CA CYS A 84 0.86 -22.61 -3.27
C CYS A 84 1.20 -23.92 -3.95
N LEU A 85 1.97 -23.89 -5.03
CA LEU A 85 2.43 -25.09 -5.73
C LEU A 85 3.32 -25.97 -4.83
N ARG A 86 4.26 -25.36 -4.11
CA ARG A 86 5.17 -26.07 -3.19
C ARG A 86 4.45 -26.70 -2.01
N SER A 87 3.44 -26.02 -1.47
CA SER A 87 2.66 -26.48 -0.32
C SER A 87 1.45 -27.34 -0.71
N GLN A 88 1.13 -27.42 -2.01
CA GLN A 88 -0.08 -28.07 -2.55
C GLN A 88 -1.37 -27.56 -1.89
N THR A 89 -1.39 -26.30 -1.48
CA THR A 89 -2.53 -25.67 -0.81
C THR A 89 -2.84 -24.32 -1.43
N LEU A 90 -4.14 -24.02 -1.56
CA LEU A 90 -4.58 -22.69 -1.95
C LEU A 90 -4.47 -21.71 -0.78
N PRO A 91 -4.35 -20.39 -1.06
CA PRO A 91 -4.39 -19.37 -0.03
C PRO A 91 -5.68 -19.51 0.77
N SER A 92 -5.59 -19.90 2.02
CA SER A 92 -6.78 -20.08 2.84
C SER A 92 -7.06 -18.83 3.68
N ILE A 93 -8.37 -18.51 3.80
CA ILE A 93 -8.89 -17.51 4.74
C ILE A 93 -9.25 -18.22 6.06
N ALA A 94 -8.91 -19.50 6.19
CA ALA A 94 -9.20 -20.29 7.37
C ALA A 94 -8.68 -19.60 8.63
N TYR A 95 -9.49 -19.58 9.66
CA TYR A 95 -9.18 -18.97 10.97
C TYR A 95 -9.01 -17.44 10.99
N GLY A 96 -9.54 -16.70 10.01
CA GLY A 96 -9.47 -15.23 9.99
C GLY A 96 -8.08 -14.65 9.72
N TYR A 97 -7.06 -15.48 9.56
CA TYR A 97 -5.69 -15.06 9.26
C TYR A 97 -5.44 -15.01 7.75
N LYS A 98 -5.30 -13.79 7.23
CA LYS A 98 -4.84 -13.56 5.84
C LYS A 98 -3.31 -13.74 5.76
N ARG A 99 -2.83 -14.96 5.94
CA ARG A 99 -1.40 -15.30 5.95
C ARG A 99 -0.68 -14.83 4.69
N CYS A 100 -1.35 -14.92 3.52
CA CYS A 100 -0.84 -14.46 2.25
C CYS A 100 -0.60 -12.95 2.25
N SER A 101 -1.54 -12.14 2.77
CA SER A 101 -1.37 -10.68 2.85
C SER A 101 -0.21 -10.30 3.77
N GLN A 102 -0.02 -10.99 4.88
CA GLN A 102 1.10 -10.72 5.78
C GLN A 102 2.43 -11.04 5.13
N LYS A 103 2.55 -12.23 4.51
CA LYS A 103 3.81 -12.71 3.95
C LYS A 103 4.19 -12.02 2.64
N HIS A 104 3.22 -11.77 1.75
CA HIS A 104 3.49 -11.26 0.41
C HIS A 104 3.18 -9.77 0.22
N LYS A 105 2.47 -9.12 1.15
CA LYS A 105 2.18 -7.68 1.07
C LYS A 105 2.82 -6.88 2.22
N ILE A 106 2.60 -7.27 3.47
CA ILE A 106 3.05 -6.48 4.62
C ILE A 106 4.55 -6.68 4.87
N ALA A 107 5.02 -7.93 4.88
CA ALA A 107 6.41 -8.23 5.20
C ALA A 107 7.43 -7.63 4.21
N PRO A 108 7.23 -7.69 2.87
CA PRO A 108 8.15 -7.06 1.92
C PRO A 108 8.24 -5.54 2.08
N GLN A 109 7.10 -4.86 2.28
CA GLN A 109 7.10 -3.41 2.54
C GLN A 109 7.82 -3.08 3.86
N GLY A 110 7.56 -3.85 4.91
CA GLY A 110 8.25 -3.69 6.20
C GLY A 110 9.75 -3.93 6.09
N LYS A 111 10.18 -4.94 5.32
CA LYS A 111 11.60 -5.22 5.05
C LYS A 111 12.26 -4.06 4.30
N PHE A 112 11.59 -3.50 3.30
CA PHE A 112 12.07 -2.33 2.58
C PHE A 112 12.24 -1.14 3.53
N CYS A 113 11.20 -0.78 4.28
CA CYS A 113 11.25 0.35 5.22
C CYS A 113 12.31 0.18 6.31
N ASN A 114 12.52 -1.04 6.81
CA ASN A 114 13.58 -1.33 7.80
C ASN A 114 15.00 -1.07 7.26
N ASN A 115 15.19 -1.11 5.94
CA ASN A 115 16.46 -0.84 5.28
C ASN A 115 16.52 0.55 4.63
N TYR A 116 15.42 1.29 4.60
CA TYR A 116 15.34 2.63 4.01
C TYR A 116 15.85 3.67 5.01
N PRO A 117 16.98 4.37 4.70
CA PRO A 117 17.62 5.27 5.64
C PRO A 117 16.71 6.34 6.24
N PRO A 118 15.82 7.00 5.46
CA PRO A 118 14.91 8.00 6.03
C PRO A 118 13.96 7.42 7.08
N CYS A 119 13.37 6.24 6.87
CA CYS A 119 12.53 5.58 7.88
C CYS A 119 13.31 5.28 9.16
N ARG A 120 14.54 4.81 9.01
CA ARG A 120 15.42 4.50 10.15
C ARG A 120 15.76 5.75 10.96
N ALA A 121 15.96 6.89 10.30
CA ALA A 121 16.23 8.16 10.95
C ALA A 121 15.02 8.60 11.80
N VAL A 122 13.81 8.52 11.25
CA VAL A 122 12.56 8.83 11.99
C VAL A 122 12.41 7.91 13.21
N TRP A 123 12.62 6.61 13.06
CA TRP A 123 12.51 5.69 14.22
C TRP A 123 13.61 5.89 15.26
N ALA A 124 14.80 6.26 14.82
CA ALA A 124 15.93 6.54 15.73
C ALA A 124 15.69 7.79 16.58
N SER A 125 14.92 8.76 16.09
CA SER A 125 14.51 9.94 16.86
C SER A 125 13.34 9.67 17.84
N GLY A 126 12.79 8.46 17.84
CA GLY A 126 11.63 8.10 18.65
C GLY A 126 10.28 8.43 18.01
N GLU A 127 10.29 9.01 16.81
CA GLU A 127 9.11 9.36 16.05
C GLU A 127 8.58 8.19 15.20
N ARG A 128 7.38 8.33 14.66
CA ARG A 128 6.74 7.33 13.83
C ARG A 128 6.58 7.81 12.39
N VAL A 129 6.81 6.92 11.44
CA VAL A 129 6.55 7.13 10.03
C VAL A 129 5.04 7.16 9.78
N THR A 130 4.53 8.18 9.09
CA THR A 130 3.12 8.19 8.64
C THR A 130 2.94 7.20 7.49
N ARG A 131 1.93 6.31 7.60
CA ARG A 131 1.60 5.36 6.55
C ARG A 131 0.13 5.48 6.15
N PHE A 132 -0.10 5.80 4.89
CA PHE A 132 -1.44 5.92 4.31
C PHE A 132 -1.94 4.58 3.78
N LEU A 133 -3.17 4.22 4.15
CA LEU A 133 -3.85 2.98 3.79
C LEU A 133 -5.20 3.31 3.13
N GLY A 134 -5.42 2.76 1.93
CA GLY A 134 -6.59 3.05 1.10
C GLY A 134 -7.81 2.18 1.46
N TYR A 135 -8.39 2.37 2.63
CA TYR A 135 -9.68 1.79 2.99
C TYR A 135 -10.77 2.82 2.74
N ASP A 136 -11.78 2.47 1.92
CA ASP A 136 -12.92 3.34 1.67
C ASP A 136 -13.91 3.37 2.83
N ALA A 137 -14.86 4.31 2.80
CA ALA A 137 -15.86 4.48 3.86
C ALA A 137 -16.77 3.25 4.07
N GLY A 138 -16.86 2.35 3.08
CA GLY A 138 -17.59 1.08 3.20
C GLY A 138 -16.80 -0.01 3.94
N GLU A 139 -15.49 0.15 4.11
CA GLU A 139 -14.61 -0.84 4.78
C GLU A 139 -14.48 -0.61 6.29
N ILE A 140 -15.50 -0.05 6.96
CA ILE A 140 -15.45 0.36 8.38
C ILE A 140 -15.06 -0.79 9.33
N ARG A 141 -15.49 -2.02 9.04
CA ARG A 141 -15.10 -3.19 9.86
C ARG A 141 -13.59 -3.46 9.79
N ARG A 142 -13.02 -3.34 8.60
CA ARG A 142 -11.58 -3.51 8.37
C ARG A 142 -10.79 -2.39 9.03
N TYR A 143 -11.27 -1.16 8.92
CA TYR A 143 -10.73 0.00 9.61
C TYR A 143 -10.69 -0.19 11.12
N ASN A 144 -11.83 -0.53 11.75
CA ASN A 144 -11.91 -0.73 13.19
C ASN A 144 -10.96 -1.84 13.67
N HIS A 145 -10.86 -2.93 12.90
CA HIS A 145 -9.90 -4.00 13.21
C HIS A 145 -8.45 -3.50 13.13
N SER A 146 -8.08 -2.73 12.11
CA SER A 146 -6.74 -2.17 11.98
C SER A 146 -6.40 -1.23 13.13
N LYS A 147 -7.33 -0.39 13.57
CA LYS A 147 -7.14 0.54 14.69
C LYS A 147 -6.74 -0.15 16.00
N THR A 148 -7.16 -1.40 16.24
CA THR A 148 -6.76 -2.16 17.43
C THR A 148 -5.26 -2.48 17.46
N TYR A 149 -4.63 -2.56 16.28
CA TYR A 149 -3.19 -2.79 16.13
C TYR A 149 -2.42 -1.48 16.08
N ASP A 150 -2.98 -0.43 15.46
CA ASP A 150 -2.35 0.89 15.31
C ASP A 150 -1.95 1.50 16.67
N ALA A 151 -2.78 1.31 17.69
CA ALA A 151 -2.52 1.81 19.04
C ALA A 151 -1.23 1.22 19.66
N LYS A 152 -0.80 0.04 19.19
CA LYS A 152 0.38 -0.68 19.66
C LYS A 152 1.59 -0.55 18.73
N ASP A 153 1.39 0.04 17.54
CA ASP A 153 2.46 0.18 16.55
C ASP A 153 3.43 1.30 16.95
N LYS A 154 4.68 0.92 17.21
CA LYS A 154 5.74 1.86 17.59
C LYS A 154 6.47 2.46 16.40
N LYS A 155 6.27 1.92 15.21
CA LYS A 155 6.97 2.34 13.98
C LYS A 155 6.13 3.22 13.10
N TYR A 156 4.81 2.97 13.04
CA TYR A 156 3.93 3.63 12.10
C TYR A 156 2.78 4.37 12.79
N HIS A 157 2.48 5.54 12.24
CA HIS A 157 1.22 6.24 12.46
C HIS A 157 0.34 6.01 11.22
N ASN A 158 -0.58 5.03 11.32
CA ASN A 158 -1.44 4.72 10.18
C ASN A 158 -2.57 5.73 10.04
N ARG A 159 -2.74 6.26 8.83
CA ARG A 159 -3.83 7.13 8.44
C ARG A 159 -4.66 6.48 7.34
N TYR A 160 -5.91 6.85 7.29
CA TYR A 160 -6.92 6.28 6.39
C TYR A 160 -7.65 7.40 5.65
N PRO A 161 -7.00 8.09 4.70
CA PRO A 161 -7.51 9.32 4.11
C PRO A 161 -8.91 9.18 3.51
N LEU A 162 -9.22 8.07 2.84
CA LEU A 162 -10.54 7.86 2.25
C LEU A 162 -11.66 7.80 3.31
N ILE A 163 -11.38 7.23 4.49
CA ILE A 163 -12.29 7.26 5.64
C ILE A 163 -12.40 8.69 6.19
N GLU A 164 -11.27 9.37 6.33
CA GLU A 164 -11.20 10.75 6.84
C GLU A 164 -11.98 11.71 5.93
N TRP A 165 -11.94 11.51 4.61
CA TRP A 165 -12.68 12.29 3.62
C TRP A 165 -14.12 11.79 3.39
N GLY A 166 -14.52 10.66 3.96
CA GLY A 166 -15.82 10.04 3.78
C GLY A 166 -16.05 9.46 2.37
N TRP A 167 -14.97 9.13 1.64
CA TRP A 167 -15.07 8.61 0.28
C TRP A 167 -15.46 7.15 0.26
N SER A 168 -16.57 6.88 -0.42
CA SER A 168 -17.02 5.53 -0.76
C SER A 168 -16.26 4.98 -1.97
N ARG A 169 -16.47 3.69 -2.27
CA ARG A 169 -15.94 3.08 -3.49
C ARG A 169 -16.38 3.82 -4.75
N THR A 170 -17.60 4.32 -4.79
CA THR A 170 -18.14 5.10 -5.93
C THR A 170 -17.41 6.44 -6.07
N ASP A 171 -17.13 7.11 -4.95
CA ASP A 171 -16.37 8.36 -4.98
C ASP A 171 -14.96 8.14 -5.46
N CYS A 172 -14.32 7.03 -5.05
CA CYS A 172 -13.00 6.65 -5.55
C CYS A 172 -13.00 6.46 -7.09
N VAL A 173 -14.04 5.84 -7.66
CA VAL A 173 -14.15 5.68 -9.12
C VAL A 173 -14.27 7.04 -9.79
N ARG A 174 -15.16 7.92 -9.29
CA ARG A 174 -15.34 9.27 -9.85
C ARG A 174 -14.07 10.11 -9.81
N VAL A 175 -13.30 10.00 -8.73
CA VAL A 175 -12.02 10.72 -8.60
C VAL A 175 -11.01 10.25 -9.64
N LEU A 176 -10.93 8.96 -9.93
CA LEU A 176 -10.06 8.43 -10.98
C LEU A 176 -10.52 8.88 -12.37
N GLU A 177 -11.83 8.82 -12.65
CA GLU A 177 -12.41 9.32 -13.90
C GLU A 177 -12.10 10.82 -14.12
N ALA A 178 -12.25 11.62 -13.07
CA ALA A 178 -11.93 13.06 -13.12
C ALA A 178 -10.43 13.36 -13.28
N ALA A 179 -9.57 12.40 -12.97
CA ALA A 179 -8.12 12.48 -13.16
C ALA A 179 -7.66 11.84 -14.50
N ASP A 180 -8.58 11.51 -15.39
CA ASP A 180 -8.33 10.81 -16.66
C ASP A 180 -7.58 9.48 -16.50
N LEU A 181 -7.78 8.82 -15.35
CA LEU A 181 -7.20 7.51 -15.08
C LEU A 181 -8.18 6.39 -15.45
N PRO A 182 -7.70 5.32 -16.11
CA PRO A 182 -8.54 4.18 -16.42
C PRO A 182 -9.03 3.47 -15.15
N PRO A 183 -10.12 2.70 -15.22
CA PRO A 183 -10.59 1.95 -14.08
C PRO A 183 -9.53 0.95 -13.64
N ALA A 184 -9.10 1.07 -12.38
CA ALA A 184 -8.26 0.05 -11.77
C ALA A 184 -9.09 -1.22 -11.59
N GLY A 185 -8.61 -2.34 -12.07
CA GLY A 185 -9.24 -3.63 -11.84
C GLY A 185 -9.25 -4.00 -10.35
N LYS A 186 -9.73 -5.21 -10.03
CA LYS A 186 -9.58 -5.76 -8.68
C LYS A 186 -8.13 -6.20 -8.50
N SER A 187 -7.43 -5.62 -7.53
CA SER A 187 -6.16 -6.15 -7.04
C SER A 187 -6.40 -7.44 -6.23
N SER A 188 -5.43 -8.33 -6.21
CA SER A 188 -5.48 -9.60 -5.45
C SER A 188 -5.60 -9.42 -3.94
#